data_9e659029c94ddfec197a4b6e99b78fe4
#
_entry.id   9e659029c94ddfec197a4b6e99b78fe4
#
_cell.length_a   1.000
_cell.length_b   1.000
_cell.length_c   1.000
_cell.angle_alpha   90.00
_cell.angle_beta   90.00
_cell.angle_gamma   90.00
#
_symmetry.space_group_name_H-M   'P 1'
#
loop_
_entity.id
_entity.type
_entity.pdbx_description
1 polymer ?
#
loop_
_entity_poly.entity_id
_entity_poly.type
_entity_poly.pdbx_seq_one_letter_code
_entity_poly.pdbx_strand_id
1 'polypeptide(L)'
;SYQDNGFWLLTCMYAERAMWIDRAFYYYRQDNPEASVKSTEKMMAMTKEYEYVEMLLKQRGEEKFLPYCYIYRLIRARGTFYRIADEYKRMFCNQLVSDYQKYKAYIKENQTTDSWFREVVKNPDEICSRVITGKNVIKQRLDNCESIIIYGAGKKGDLVFRSLYNEGYYHKIACFAVSKEPSENVLAGKQVLKIDDAVKKYSGALIIVAVIRDSGMYLQMTQKLSGLGIDEYLAGSDIEEIFYIL
;
A
#
# COMPACT_ATOMS: atom_id res chain seq x y z
N SER A 1 17.04 4.09 12.09
CA SER A 1 16.36 4.09 10.92
C SER A 1 16.11 2.86 10.22
N TYR A 2 16.51 2.30 9.20
CA TYR A 2 16.04 1.10 8.50
C TYR A 2 17.07 -0.03 8.52
N GLN A 3 17.94 -0.07 9.51
CA GLN A 3 19.03 -1.04 9.70
C GLN A 3 18.55 -2.50 9.69
N ASP A 4 17.32 -2.73 10.10
CA ASP A 4 16.66 -4.02 10.10
C ASP A 4 16.58 -4.65 8.70
N ASN A 5 16.45 -3.84 7.63
CA ASN A 5 16.44 -4.36 6.25
C ASN A 5 17.81 -4.95 5.86
N GLY A 6 18.88 -4.24 6.12
CA GLY A 6 20.25 -4.71 5.87
C GLY A 6 20.60 -5.93 6.73
N PHE A 7 20.27 -5.86 8.02
CA PHE A 7 20.49 -6.97 8.96
C PHE A 7 19.71 -8.23 8.53
N TRP A 8 18.43 -8.10 8.21
CA TRP A 8 17.61 -9.21 7.75
C TRP A 8 18.17 -9.86 6.49
N LEU A 9 18.54 -9.04 5.50
CA LEU A 9 19.06 -9.52 4.23
C LEU A 9 20.37 -10.30 4.42
N LEU A 10 21.32 -9.73 5.18
CA LEU A 10 22.59 -10.41 5.49
C LEU A 10 22.37 -11.68 6.31
N THR A 11 21.49 -11.67 7.29
CA THR A 11 21.16 -12.86 8.09
C THR A 11 20.61 -13.97 7.21
N CYS A 12 19.69 -13.68 6.32
CA CYS A 12 19.14 -14.67 5.40
C CYS A 12 20.18 -15.25 4.43
N MET A 13 21.15 -14.45 3.99
CA MET A 13 22.20 -14.89 3.08
C MET A 13 23.18 -15.87 3.72
N TYR A 14 23.40 -15.75 5.03
CA TYR A 14 24.34 -16.58 5.78
C TYR A 14 23.65 -17.67 6.61
N ALA A 15 22.32 -17.72 6.64
CA ALA A 15 21.58 -18.75 7.35
C ALA A 15 21.69 -20.09 6.62
N GLU A 16 22.20 -21.12 7.31
CA GLU A 16 22.25 -22.49 6.79
C GLU A 16 20.93 -23.24 7.03
N ARG A 17 20.19 -22.83 8.06
CA ARG A 17 18.90 -23.43 8.43
C ARG A 17 17.92 -22.36 8.85
N ALA A 18 16.67 -22.54 8.45
CA ALA A 18 15.55 -21.71 8.89
C ALA A 18 14.42 -22.61 9.40
N MET A 19 13.76 -22.17 10.47
CA MET A 19 12.59 -22.85 11.03
C MET A 19 11.45 -21.83 11.18
N TRP A 20 10.27 -22.23 10.72
CA TRP A 20 9.06 -21.47 10.98
C TRP A 20 8.50 -21.84 12.36
N ILE A 21 8.21 -20.85 13.19
CA ILE A 21 7.56 -21.03 14.47
C ILE A 21 6.23 -20.25 14.42
N ASP A 22 5.13 -20.98 14.54
CA ASP A 22 3.77 -20.40 14.54
C ASP A 22 3.43 -19.80 15.91
N ARG A 23 4.21 -18.81 16.30
CA ARG A 23 4.03 -18.07 17.54
C ARG A 23 4.54 -16.63 17.38
N ALA A 24 3.77 -15.66 17.84
CA ALA A 24 4.21 -14.27 17.92
C ALA A 24 5.19 -14.08 19.09
N PHE A 25 6.42 -13.61 18.80
CA PHE A 25 7.44 -13.29 19.81
C PHE A 25 7.68 -11.79 19.94
N TYR A 26 7.09 -10.99 19.06
CA TYR A 26 7.34 -9.56 18.99
C TYR A 26 6.05 -8.80 18.78
N TYR A 27 5.82 -7.82 19.64
CA TYR A 27 4.72 -6.86 19.52
C TYR A 27 5.26 -5.57 18.88
N TYR A 28 4.93 -5.34 17.63
CA TYR A 28 5.36 -4.13 16.94
C TYR A 28 4.47 -2.96 17.32
N ARG A 29 5.06 -1.99 18.03
CA ARG A 29 4.36 -0.78 18.45
C ARG A 29 4.15 0.16 17.26
N GLN A 30 2.91 0.38 16.87
CA GLN A 30 2.55 1.23 15.72
C GLN A 30 2.02 2.62 16.10
N ASP A 31 1.76 2.87 17.37
CA ASP A 31 1.18 4.12 17.89
C ASP A 31 2.20 5.24 18.12
N ASN A 32 3.51 4.96 17.99
CA ASN A 32 4.54 5.98 18.13
C ASN A 32 4.54 6.93 16.90
N PRO A 33 4.18 8.22 17.08
CA PRO A 33 4.18 9.18 15.98
C PRO A 33 5.59 9.47 15.41
N GLU A 34 6.64 9.28 16.23
CA GLU A 34 8.03 9.50 15.84
C GLU A 34 8.69 8.25 15.24
N ALA A 35 7.95 7.16 15.06
CA ALA A 35 8.49 5.97 14.43
C ALA A 35 9.07 6.30 13.04
N SER A 36 10.27 5.79 12.74
CA SER A 36 10.93 6.04 11.45
C SER A 36 10.06 5.64 10.24
N VAL A 37 9.20 4.65 10.44
CA VAL A 37 8.23 4.19 9.45
C VAL A 37 7.16 5.24 9.08
N LYS A 38 6.91 6.21 9.96
CA LYS A 38 5.99 7.33 9.75
C LYS A 38 6.69 8.59 9.21
N SER A 39 8.02 8.62 9.22
CA SER A 39 8.78 9.75 8.71
C SER A 39 8.96 9.65 7.20
N THR A 40 8.28 10.50 6.46
CA THR A 40 8.34 10.55 5.00
C THR A 40 9.71 10.91 4.45
N GLU A 41 10.49 11.71 5.18
CA GLU A 41 11.87 12.08 4.83
C GLU A 41 12.86 10.93 5.04
N LYS A 42 12.74 10.23 6.19
CA LYS A 42 13.64 9.12 6.55
C LYS A 42 13.52 7.91 5.62
N MET A 43 12.43 7.82 4.85
CA MET A 43 12.22 6.74 3.88
C MET A 43 13.34 6.69 2.82
N MET A 44 13.93 7.82 2.46
CA MET A 44 15.08 7.86 1.54
C MET A 44 16.33 7.19 2.11
N ALA A 45 16.47 7.08 3.43
CA ALA A 45 17.60 6.39 4.06
C ALA A 45 17.64 4.89 3.72
N MET A 46 16.50 4.29 3.36
CA MET A 46 16.43 2.89 2.94
C MET A 46 17.31 2.60 1.72
N THR A 47 17.43 3.54 0.79
CA THR A 47 18.34 3.42 -0.37
C THR A 47 19.79 3.25 0.08
N LYS A 48 20.24 4.03 1.04
CA LYS A 48 21.61 3.97 1.58
C LYS A 48 21.89 2.66 2.30
N GLU A 49 20.90 2.07 2.96
CA GLU A 49 21.05 0.75 3.60
C GLU A 49 21.34 -0.35 2.58
N TYR A 50 20.64 -0.34 1.45
CA TYR A 50 20.91 -1.33 0.38
C TYR A 50 22.26 -1.09 -0.30
N GLU A 51 22.68 0.16 -0.50
CA GLU A 51 24.01 0.50 -1.01
C GLU A 51 25.11 0.00 -0.07
N TYR A 52 24.89 0.12 1.23
CA TYR A 52 25.81 -0.40 2.24
C TYR A 52 25.91 -1.93 2.19
N VAL A 53 24.78 -2.64 2.07
CA VAL A 53 24.77 -4.11 1.90
C VAL A 53 25.50 -4.52 0.63
N GLU A 54 25.27 -3.83 -0.49
CA GLU A 54 25.98 -4.08 -1.74
C GLU A 54 27.50 -3.91 -1.58
N MET A 55 27.90 -2.84 -0.92
CA MET A 55 29.32 -2.57 -0.63
C MET A 55 29.93 -3.69 0.22
N LEU A 56 29.26 -4.12 1.28
CA LEU A 56 29.75 -5.21 2.14
C LEU A 56 29.89 -6.52 1.39
N LEU A 57 28.93 -6.88 0.56
CA LEU A 57 28.98 -8.12 -0.25
C LEU A 57 30.18 -8.11 -1.20
N LYS A 58 30.44 -6.98 -1.87
CA LYS A 58 31.60 -6.81 -2.74
C LYS A 58 32.92 -6.88 -1.98
N GLN A 59 33.04 -6.20 -0.83
CA GLN A 59 34.24 -6.23 0.00
C GLN A 59 34.57 -7.63 0.52
N ARG A 60 33.55 -8.47 0.71
CA ARG A 60 33.72 -9.86 1.19
C ARG A 60 33.88 -10.90 0.08
N GLY A 61 33.83 -10.50 -1.20
CA GLY A 61 33.83 -11.42 -2.32
C GLY A 61 32.56 -12.28 -2.43
N GLU A 62 31.45 -11.80 -1.85
CA GLU A 62 30.17 -12.52 -1.76
C GLU A 62 29.18 -12.03 -2.83
N GLU A 63 29.67 -11.68 -4.01
CA GLU A 63 28.90 -11.10 -5.11
C GLU A 63 27.79 -12.03 -5.64
N LYS A 64 27.87 -13.32 -5.36
CA LYS A 64 26.81 -14.31 -5.66
C LYS A 64 25.46 -13.93 -5.05
N PHE A 65 25.44 -13.12 -3.97
CA PHE A 65 24.22 -12.68 -3.30
C PHE A 65 23.64 -11.35 -3.84
N LEU A 66 24.38 -10.63 -4.68
CA LEU A 66 23.93 -9.34 -5.24
C LEU A 66 22.54 -9.43 -5.94
N PRO A 67 22.22 -10.49 -6.74
CA PRO A 67 20.90 -10.59 -7.34
C PRO A 67 19.75 -10.56 -6.32
N TYR A 68 19.92 -11.21 -5.18
CA TYR A 68 18.92 -11.24 -4.11
C TYR A 68 18.78 -9.88 -3.43
N CYS A 69 19.89 -9.18 -3.19
CA CYS A 69 19.90 -7.81 -2.67
C CYS A 69 19.10 -6.87 -3.58
N TYR A 70 19.31 -6.94 -4.88
CA TYR A 70 18.64 -6.09 -5.86
C TYR A 70 17.15 -6.41 -5.98
N ILE A 71 16.78 -7.69 -6.03
CA ILE A 71 15.38 -8.11 -6.06
C ILE A 71 14.64 -7.62 -4.80
N TYR A 72 15.24 -7.81 -3.63
CA TYR A 72 14.64 -7.39 -2.37
C TYR A 72 14.45 -5.86 -2.30
N ARG A 73 15.44 -5.09 -2.76
CA ARG A 73 15.36 -3.63 -2.90
C ARG A 73 14.18 -3.22 -3.79
N LEU A 74 14.02 -3.86 -4.95
CA LEU A 74 12.95 -3.56 -5.88
C LEU A 74 11.57 -3.91 -5.34
N ILE A 75 11.42 -5.04 -4.66
CA ILE A 75 10.16 -5.42 -3.99
C ILE A 75 9.74 -4.36 -2.96
N ARG A 76 10.69 -3.78 -2.23
CA ARG A 76 10.42 -2.74 -1.24
C ARG A 76 10.20 -1.34 -1.83
N ALA A 77 10.64 -1.13 -3.06
CA ALA A 77 10.60 0.19 -3.71
C ALA A 77 9.18 0.76 -3.82
N ARG A 78 8.19 -0.06 -4.15
CA ARG A 78 6.80 0.37 -4.25
C ARG A 78 6.28 0.95 -2.93
N GLY A 79 6.45 0.21 -1.83
CA GLY A 79 6.05 0.69 -0.51
C GLY A 79 6.78 1.97 -0.08
N THR A 80 8.05 2.10 -0.44
CA THR A 80 8.82 3.33 -0.20
C THR A 80 8.24 4.50 -0.99
N PHE A 81 7.95 4.32 -2.28
CA PHE A 81 7.42 5.37 -3.16
C PHE A 81 6.09 5.96 -2.65
N TYR A 82 5.16 5.11 -2.21
CA TYR A 82 3.87 5.60 -1.73
C TYR A 82 3.96 6.33 -0.37
N ARG A 83 4.95 6.02 0.42
CA ARG A 83 5.14 6.57 1.78
C ARG A 83 6.06 7.79 1.84
N ILE A 84 6.94 7.95 0.87
CA ILE A 84 7.85 9.10 0.80
C ILE A 84 7.06 10.39 0.52
N ALA A 85 7.55 11.54 1.03
CA ALA A 85 6.94 12.83 0.74
C ALA A 85 6.90 13.11 -0.77
N ASP A 86 5.87 13.83 -1.23
CA ASP A 86 5.61 14.01 -2.66
C ASP A 86 6.75 14.74 -3.37
N GLU A 87 7.44 15.63 -2.69
CA GLU A 87 8.64 16.34 -3.18
C GLU A 87 9.82 15.44 -3.52
N TYR A 88 9.92 14.26 -2.87
CA TYR A 88 10.99 13.29 -3.11
C TYR A 88 10.62 12.21 -4.12
N LYS A 89 9.34 12.08 -4.51
CA LYS A 89 8.87 11.00 -5.39
C LYS A 89 9.60 10.96 -6.73
N ARG A 90 9.79 12.11 -7.36
CA ARG A 90 10.50 12.19 -8.65
C ARG A 90 11.96 11.76 -8.52
N MET A 91 12.66 12.25 -7.50
CA MET A 91 14.04 11.87 -7.23
C MET A 91 14.15 10.37 -6.97
N PHE A 92 13.20 9.80 -6.21
CA PHE A 92 13.17 8.38 -5.93
C PHE A 92 12.91 7.53 -7.19
N CYS A 93 11.98 7.92 -8.05
CA CYS A 93 11.75 7.25 -9.33
C CYS A 93 12.98 7.28 -10.25
N ASN A 94 13.67 8.42 -10.33
CA ASN A 94 14.91 8.54 -11.11
C ASN A 94 16.01 7.62 -10.55
N GLN A 95 16.10 7.50 -9.22
CA GLN A 95 17.00 6.54 -8.58
C GLN A 95 16.64 5.10 -8.94
N LEU A 96 15.34 4.74 -8.94
CA LEU A 96 14.90 3.40 -9.35
C LEU A 96 15.23 3.08 -10.81
N VAL A 97 15.08 4.05 -11.71
CA VAL A 97 15.48 3.90 -13.13
C VAL A 97 16.98 3.63 -13.22
N SER A 98 17.79 4.41 -12.50
CA SER A 98 19.24 4.24 -12.46
C SER A 98 19.62 2.86 -11.90
N ASP A 99 19.00 2.46 -10.79
CA ASP A 99 19.20 1.15 -10.17
C ASP A 99 18.85 0.00 -11.11
N TYR A 100 17.73 0.13 -11.80
CA TYR A 100 17.33 -0.88 -12.80
C TYR A 100 18.35 -1.01 -13.92
N GLN A 101 18.85 0.09 -14.47
CA GLN A 101 19.88 0.05 -15.53
C GLN A 101 21.16 -0.61 -15.03
N LYS A 102 21.54 -0.35 -13.77
CA LYS A 102 22.71 -0.95 -13.14
C LYS A 102 22.54 -2.46 -12.90
N TYR A 103 21.33 -2.89 -12.50
CA TYR A 103 21.10 -4.24 -11.99
C TYR A 103 20.38 -5.18 -12.95
N LYS A 104 19.88 -4.68 -14.10
CA LYS A 104 19.13 -5.49 -15.06
C LYS A 104 19.82 -6.77 -15.51
N ALA A 105 21.15 -6.79 -15.54
CA ALA A 105 21.95 -7.98 -15.90
C ALA A 105 21.83 -9.11 -14.84
N TYR A 106 21.47 -8.79 -13.61
CA TYR A 106 21.32 -9.73 -12.49
C TYR A 106 19.86 -10.16 -12.27
N ILE A 107 18.92 -9.44 -12.88
CA ILE A 107 17.49 -9.65 -12.71
C ILE A 107 17.00 -10.47 -13.91
N LYS A 108 16.60 -11.72 -13.66
CA LYS A 108 15.95 -12.53 -14.70
C LYS A 108 14.56 -11.93 -14.98
N GLU A 109 14.16 -11.93 -16.24
CA GLU A 109 12.91 -11.32 -16.73
C GLU A 109 11.65 -11.72 -15.93
N ASN A 110 11.66 -12.92 -15.34
CA ASN A 110 10.56 -13.48 -14.56
C ASN A 110 10.54 -13.09 -13.07
N GLN A 111 11.54 -12.35 -12.58
CA GLN A 111 11.69 -12.02 -11.15
C GLN A 111 11.20 -10.62 -10.78
N THR A 112 10.96 -9.76 -11.77
CA THR A 112 10.38 -8.41 -11.59
C THR A 112 9.02 -8.35 -12.27
N THR A 113 8.08 -9.11 -11.77
CA THR A 113 6.72 -9.19 -12.33
C THR A 113 5.81 -8.04 -11.89
N ASP A 114 6.28 -7.11 -11.05
CA ASP A 114 5.47 -5.97 -10.66
C ASP A 114 5.28 -5.02 -11.86
N SER A 115 4.06 -4.96 -12.36
CA SER A 115 3.65 -4.07 -13.45
C SER A 115 3.97 -2.60 -13.13
N TRP A 116 3.78 -2.19 -11.87
CA TRP A 116 4.10 -0.86 -11.38
C TRP A 116 5.58 -0.52 -11.59
N PHE A 117 6.49 -1.43 -11.23
CA PHE A 117 7.92 -1.19 -11.38
C PHE A 117 8.32 -0.99 -12.85
N ARG A 118 7.79 -1.83 -13.75
CA ARG A 118 8.02 -1.67 -15.20
C ARG A 118 7.48 -0.35 -15.73
N GLU A 119 6.34 0.08 -15.21
CA GLU A 119 5.74 1.37 -15.57
C GLU A 119 6.59 2.54 -15.08
N VAL A 120 7.06 2.51 -13.82
CA VAL A 120 7.97 3.52 -13.26
C VAL A 120 9.25 3.62 -14.09
N VAL A 121 9.87 2.50 -14.45
CA VAL A 121 11.11 2.51 -15.27
C VAL A 121 10.87 3.08 -16.65
N LYS A 122 9.68 2.87 -17.23
CA LYS A 122 9.32 3.36 -18.56
C LYS A 122 8.95 4.85 -18.55
N ASN A 123 8.16 5.29 -17.57
CA ASN A 123 7.59 6.64 -17.51
C ASN A 123 7.58 7.20 -16.06
N PRO A 124 8.75 7.50 -15.46
CA PRO A 124 8.84 7.91 -14.04
C PRO A 124 8.06 9.19 -13.74
N ASP A 125 8.07 10.16 -14.64
CA ASP A 125 7.39 11.45 -14.46
C ASP A 125 5.87 11.33 -14.50
N GLU A 126 5.35 10.47 -15.39
CA GLU A 126 3.91 10.21 -15.51
C GLU A 126 3.38 9.54 -14.25
N ILE A 127 4.09 8.53 -13.72
CA ILE A 127 3.71 7.86 -12.48
C ILE A 127 3.69 8.85 -11.31
N CYS A 128 4.73 9.66 -11.15
CA CYS A 128 4.79 10.66 -10.09
C CYS A 128 3.61 11.64 -10.18
N SER A 129 3.34 12.19 -11.36
CA SER A 129 2.27 13.14 -11.58
C SER A 129 0.90 12.52 -11.30
N ARG A 130 0.65 11.32 -11.82
CA ARG A 130 -0.61 10.59 -11.62
C ARG A 130 -0.89 10.31 -10.13
N VAL A 131 0.12 9.85 -9.39
CA VAL A 131 -0.04 9.52 -7.97
C VAL A 131 -0.23 10.77 -7.13
N ILE A 132 0.54 11.83 -7.36
CA ILE A 132 0.40 13.08 -6.61
C ILE A 132 -0.98 13.71 -6.88
N THR A 133 -1.40 13.80 -8.15
CA THR A 133 -2.70 14.35 -8.52
C THR A 133 -3.85 13.50 -7.96
N GLY A 134 -3.77 12.16 -8.13
CA GLY A 134 -4.78 11.24 -7.60
C GLY A 134 -4.91 11.35 -6.07
N LYS A 135 -3.80 11.44 -5.35
CA LYS A 135 -3.78 11.64 -3.90
C LYS A 135 -4.50 12.92 -3.48
N ASN A 136 -4.24 14.02 -4.18
CA ASN A 136 -4.87 15.31 -3.87
C ASN A 136 -6.39 15.27 -4.12
N VAL A 137 -6.83 14.68 -5.24
CA VAL A 137 -8.26 14.53 -5.57
C VAL A 137 -8.97 13.66 -4.52
N ILE A 138 -8.37 12.54 -4.12
CA ILE A 138 -8.99 11.65 -3.14
C ILE A 138 -9.02 12.30 -1.76
N LYS A 139 -7.91 12.94 -1.31
CA LYS A 139 -7.91 13.68 -0.05
C LYS A 139 -8.99 14.77 -0.04
N GLN A 140 -9.11 15.54 -1.10
CA GLN A 140 -10.16 16.55 -1.21
C GLN A 140 -11.56 15.94 -1.08
N ARG A 141 -11.85 14.80 -1.70
CA ARG A 141 -13.15 14.12 -1.56
C ARG A 141 -13.39 13.61 -0.14
N LEU A 142 -12.36 13.06 0.51
CA LEU A 142 -12.42 12.61 1.91
C LEU A 142 -12.59 13.77 2.89
N ASP A 143 -11.94 14.90 2.64
CA ASP A 143 -12.04 16.07 3.49
C ASP A 143 -13.41 16.73 3.39
N ASN A 144 -13.99 16.76 2.20
CA ASN A 144 -15.29 17.40 1.92
C ASN A 144 -16.51 16.53 2.26
N CYS A 145 -16.36 15.20 2.38
CA CYS A 145 -17.49 14.35 2.75
C CYS A 145 -17.80 14.45 4.26
N GLU A 146 -19.08 14.36 4.62
CA GLU A 146 -19.51 14.29 6.02
C GLU A 146 -19.36 12.87 6.59
N SER A 147 -19.62 11.86 5.76
CA SER A 147 -19.57 10.46 6.16
C SER A 147 -19.09 9.55 5.04
N ILE A 148 -18.58 8.38 5.41
CA ILE A 148 -18.00 7.37 4.52
C ILE A 148 -18.70 6.04 4.76
N ILE A 149 -19.14 5.39 3.70
CA ILE A 149 -19.58 4.00 3.70
C ILE A 149 -18.51 3.15 3.02
N ILE A 150 -17.96 2.17 3.72
CA ILE A 150 -17.04 1.19 3.13
C ILE A 150 -17.88 0.02 2.61
N TYR A 151 -18.09 -0.04 1.30
CA TYR A 151 -18.86 -1.10 0.65
C TYR A 151 -17.97 -2.30 0.37
N GLY A 152 -18.09 -3.31 1.21
CA GLY A 152 -17.26 -4.51 1.31
C GLY A 152 -16.75 -4.70 2.75
N ALA A 153 -17.16 -5.78 3.42
CA ALA A 153 -16.80 -6.08 4.83
C ALA A 153 -15.79 -7.25 4.93
N GLY A 154 -15.08 -7.57 3.87
CA GLY A 154 -14.02 -8.60 3.84
C GLY A 154 -12.63 -8.01 4.05
N LYS A 155 -11.58 -8.81 3.72
CA LYS A 155 -10.17 -8.40 3.86
C LYS A 155 -9.85 -7.04 3.21
N LYS A 156 -10.43 -6.74 2.04
CA LYS A 156 -10.23 -5.46 1.36
C LYS A 156 -10.92 -4.31 2.09
N GLY A 157 -12.10 -4.55 2.66
CA GLY A 157 -12.77 -3.58 3.52
C GLY A 157 -11.96 -3.23 4.77
N ASP A 158 -11.36 -4.23 5.42
CA ASP A 158 -10.47 -4.02 6.56
C ASP A 158 -9.21 -3.22 6.19
N LEU A 159 -8.59 -3.49 5.03
CA LEU A 159 -7.46 -2.70 4.54
C LEU A 159 -7.84 -1.24 4.29
N VAL A 160 -8.95 -0.98 3.60
CA VAL A 160 -9.47 0.37 3.38
C VAL A 160 -9.75 1.08 4.70
N PHE A 161 -10.40 0.37 5.65
CA PHE A 161 -10.67 0.91 6.99
C PHE A 161 -9.39 1.34 7.70
N ARG A 162 -8.37 0.47 7.72
CA ARG A 162 -7.08 0.79 8.37
C ARG A 162 -6.37 1.94 7.69
N SER A 163 -6.42 2.02 6.34
CA SER A 163 -5.87 3.16 5.59
C SER A 163 -6.49 4.47 6.06
N LEU A 164 -7.82 4.53 6.08
CA LEU A 164 -8.56 5.71 6.50
C LEU A 164 -8.36 6.02 7.99
N TYR A 165 -8.28 5.00 8.84
CA TYR A 165 -8.01 5.16 10.28
C TYR A 165 -6.65 5.81 10.52
N ASN A 166 -5.59 5.33 9.85
CA ASN A 166 -4.23 5.84 10.00
C ASN A 166 -4.07 7.28 9.49
N GLU A 167 -4.88 7.67 8.50
CA GLU A 167 -4.92 9.03 7.95
C GLU A 167 -5.87 9.98 8.73
N GLY A 168 -6.47 9.49 9.83
CA GLY A 168 -7.31 10.32 10.71
C GLY A 168 -8.79 10.41 10.32
N TYR A 169 -9.24 9.66 9.32
CA TYR A 169 -10.64 9.69 8.84
C TYR A 169 -11.59 8.76 9.61
N TYR A 170 -11.16 8.13 10.71
CA TYR A 170 -11.99 7.21 11.50
C TYR A 170 -13.35 7.81 11.89
N HIS A 171 -13.36 9.08 12.27
CA HIS A 171 -14.57 9.79 12.72
C HIS A 171 -15.61 9.94 11.61
N LYS A 172 -15.18 9.94 10.34
CA LYS A 172 -16.06 10.02 9.17
C LYS A 172 -16.60 8.66 8.72
N ILE A 173 -15.99 7.53 9.14
CA ILE A 173 -16.47 6.20 8.75
C ILE A 173 -17.77 5.92 9.50
N ALA A 174 -18.89 5.92 8.77
CA ALA A 174 -20.22 5.68 9.30
C ALA A 174 -20.50 4.19 9.52
N CYS A 175 -20.24 3.36 8.50
CA CYS A 175 -20.49 1.93 8.54
C CYS A 175 -19.71 1.18 7.45
N PHE A 176 -19.68 -0.14 7.59
CA PHE A 176 -19.47 -1.05 6.47
C PHE A 176 -20.79 -1.39 5.81
N ALA A 177 -20.76 -1.71 4.52
CA ALA A 177 -21.95 -2.17 3.80
C ALA A 177 -21.65 -3.45 3.03
N VAL A 178 -22.68 -4.26 2.83
CA VAL A 178 -22.65 -5.51 2.04
C VAL A 178 -23.86 -5.62 1.12
N SER A 179 -23.75 -6.43 0.07
CA SER A 179 -24.84 -6.59 -0.91
C SER A 179 -25.99 -7.46 -0.41
N LYS A 180 -25.71 -8.37 0.51
CA LYS A 180 -26.66 -9.35 1.08
C LYS A 180 -26.80 -9.11 2.59
N GLU A 181 -27.54 -9.99 3.27
CA GLU A 181 -27.60 -9.95 4.74
C GLU A 181 -26.17 -10.05 5.32
N PRO A 182 -25.79 -9.18 6.26
CA PRO A 182 -24.48 -9.25 6.90
C PRO A 182 -24.38 -10.53 7.74
N SER A 183 -23.25 -11.22 7.65
CA SER A 183 -22.94 -12.35 8.52
C SER A 183 -22.56 -11.91 9.95
N GLU A 184 -22.07 -10.69 10.07
CA GLU A 184 -21.72 -10.03 11.33
C GLU A 184 -22.29 -8.60 11.33
N ASN A 185 -22.85 -8.18 12.45
CA ASN A 185 -23.47 -6.87 12.57
C ASN A 185 -22.49 -5.74 12.89
N VAL A 186 -21.26 -6.09 13.30
CA VAL A 186 -20.23 -5.14 13.70
C VAL A 186 -18.86 -5.61 13.18
N LEU A 187 -18.11 -4.72 12.56
CA LEU A 187 -16.73 -4.94 12.12
C LEU A 187 -15.90 -3.71 12.52
N ALA A 188 -14.76 -3.93 13.18
CA ALA A 188 -13.85 -2.87 13.64
C ALA A 188 -14.56 -1.73 14.42
N GLY A 189 -15.58 -2.06 15.21
CA GLY A 189 -16.37 -1.11 16.00
C GLY A 189 -17.40 -0.30 15.20
N LYS A 190 -17.59 -0.60 13.90
CA LYS A 190 -18.59 0.04 13.03
C LYS A 190 -19.67 -0.96 12.66
N GLN A 191 -20.92 -0.49 12.50
CA GLN A 191 -22.03 -1.34 12.04
C GLN A 191 -21.76 -1.89 10.62
N VAL A 192 -22.25 -3.10 10.37
CA VAL A 192 -22.32 -3.68 9.02
C VAL A 192 -23.78 -3.71 8.59
N LEU A 193 -24.12 -3.05 7.51
CA LEU A 193 -25.49 -2.88 7.01
C LEU A 193 -25.61 -3.43 5.59
N LYS A 194 -26.83 -3.71 5.13
CA LYS A 194 -27.06 -3.81 3.69
C LYS A 194 -26.79 -2.46 3.02
N ILE A 195 -26.27 -2.47 1.81
CA ILE A 195 -25.99 -1.22 1.08
C ILE A 195 -27.24 -0.38 0.90
N ASP A 196 -28.40 -1.00 0.64
CA ASP A 196 -29.69 -0.31 0.48
C ASP A 196 -30.09 0.45 1.76
N ASP A 197 -29.81 -0.10 2.93
CA ASP A 197 -30.13 0.52 4.23
C ASP A 197 -29.07 1.55 4.60
N ALA A 198 -27.80 1.25 4.30
CA ALA A 198 -26.69 2.16 4.58
C ALA A 198 -26.87 3.50 3.83
N VAL A 199 -27.20 3.46 2.54
CA VAL A 199 -27.37 4.70 1.73
C VAL A 199 -28.61 5.50 2.15
N LYS A 200 -29.66 4.84 2.63
CA LYS A 200 -30.84 5.54 3.18
C LYS A 200 -30.49 6.22 4.51
N LYS A 201 -29.76 5.51 5.38
CA LYS A 201 -29.40 5.99 6.71
C LYS A 201 -28.37 7.12 6.67
N TYR A 202 -27.43 7.03 5.73
CA TYR A 202 -26.34 7.98 5.55
C TYR A 202 -26.40 8.61 4.17
N SER A 203 -27.48 9.34 3.91
CA SER A 203 -27.69 10.03 2.61
C SER A 203 -26.54 11.00 2.33
N GLY A 204 -26.02 10.97 1.10
CA GLY A 204 -24.89 11.81 0.70
C GLY A 204 -23.51 11.33 1.17
N ALA A 205 -23.41 10.16 1.80
CA ALA A 205 -22.13 9.60 2.20
C ALA A 205 -21.27 9.27 0.98
N LEU A 206 -19.96 9.51 1.11
CA LEU A 206 -18.98 9.02 0.14
C LEU A 206 -18.87 7.50 0.25
N ILE A 207 -19.11 6.80 -0.86
CA ILE A 207 -19.00 5.34 -0.91
C ILE A 207 -17.62 4.94 -1.42
N ILE A 208 -17.01 3.96 -0.74
CA ILE A 208 -15.73 3.35 -1.15
C ILE A 208 -15.98 1.87 -1.40
N VAL A 209 -15.87 1.44 -2.67
CA VAL A 209 -16.08 0.05 -3.08
C VAL A 209 -14.82 -0.77 -2.79
N ALA A 210 -14.83 -1.51 -1.69
CA ALA A 210 -13.67 -2.17 -1.11
C ALA A 210 -13.56 -3.66 -1.52
N VAL A 211 -13.36 -3.88 -2.80
CA VAL A 211 -13.05 -5.19 -3.41
C VAL A 211 -11.99 -5.02 -4.48
N ILE A 212 -11.46 -6.14 -5.01
CA ILE A 212 -10.47 -6.10 -6.09
C ILE A 212 -11.11 -5.45 -7.32
N ARG A 213 -10.51 -4.36 -7.81
CA ARG A 213 -10.92 -3.67 -9.04
C ARG A 213 -10.87 -4.66 -10.20
N ASP A 214 -11.79 -4.52 -11.14
CA ASP A 214 -11.94 -5.39 -12.32
C ASP A 214 -12.31 -6.86 -12.02
N SER A 215 -12.68 -7.17 -10.77
CA SER A 215 -13.30 -8.45 -10.44
C SER A 215 -14.79 -8.47 -10.80
N GLY A 216 -15.35 -9.66 -11.04
CA GLY A 216 -16.79 -9.80 -11.22
C GLY A 216 -17.61 -9.26 -10.03
N MET A 217 -17.04 -9.32 -8.81
CA MET A 217 -17.66 -8.75 -7.62
C MET A 217 -17.68 -7.20 -7.66
N TYR A 218 -16.60 -6.57 -8.13
CA TYR A 218 -16.57 -5.13 -8.31
C TYR A 218 -17.66 -4.67 -9.27
N LEU A 219 -17.79 -5.34 -10.41
CA LEU A 219 -18.82 -5.04 -11.39
C LEU A 219 -20.23 -5.17 -10.81
N GLN A 220 -20.51 -6.26 -10.07
CA GLN A 220 -21.82 -6.45 -9.43
C GLN A 220 -22.12 -5.35 -8.40
N MET A 221 -21.13 -4.94 -7.59
CA MET A 221 -21.29 -3.91 -6.58
C MET A 221 -21.53 -2.54 -7.20
N THR A 222 -20.82 -2.18 -8.26
CA THR A 222 -21.01 -0.90 -8.97
C THR A 222 -22.32 -0.85 -9.72
N GLN A 223 -22.78 -1.95 -10.35
CA GLN A 223 -24.11 -2.05 -10.92
C GLN A 223 -25.22 -1.89 -9.87
N LYS A 224 -25.02 -2.46 -8.67
CA LYS A 224 -25.95 -2.26 -7.55
C LYS A 224 -26.02 -0.80 -7.13
N LEU A 225 -24.89 -0.08 -7.06
CA LEU A 225 -24.85 1.36 -6.76
C LEU A 225 -25.57 2.18 -7.83
N SER A 226 -25.32 1.90 -9.11
CA SER A 226 -26.02 2.57 -10.21
C SER A 226 -27.54 2.33 -10.14
N GLY A 227 -27.97 1.10 -9.78
CA GLY A 227 -29.38 0.80 -9.53
C GLY A 227 -29.99 1.56 -8.34
N LEU A 228 -29.18 2.10 -7.45
CA LEU A 228 -29.58 2.98 -6.34
C LEU A 228 -29.44 4.47 -6.69
N GLY A 229 -29.08 4.80 -7.93
CA GLY A 229 -28.86 6.17 -8.39
C GLY A 229 -27.54 6.78 -7.89
N ILE A 230 -26.55 5.94 -7.58
CA ILE A 230 -25.25 6.37 -7.07
C ILE A 230 -24.19 6.09 -8.13
N ASP A 231 -23.76 7.11 -8.83
CA ASP A 231 -22.77 7.03 -9.89
C ASP A 231 -21.37 7.53 -9.44
N GLU A 232 -21.30 8.22 -8.29
CA GLU A 232 -20.05 8.71 -7.72
C GLU A 232 -19.60 7.91 -6.50
N TYR A 233 -18.47 7.22 -6.63
CA TYR A 233 -17.82 6.45 -5.56
C TYR A 233 -16.31 6.45 -5.76
N LEU A 234 -15.55 5.97 -4.76
CA LEU A 234 -14.13 5.66 -4.88
C LEU A 234 -13.92 4.15 -4.95
N ALA A 235 -12.88 3.71 -5.65
CA ALA A 235 -12.44 2.33 -5.54
C ALA A 235 -11.52 2.18 -4.33
N GLY A 236 -11.68 1.10 -3.57
CA GLY A 236 -10.84 0.79 -2.43
C GLY A 236 -9.37 0.60 -2.80
N SER A 237 -9.09 0.12 -4.03
CA SER A 237 -7.74 0.04 -4.58
C SER A 237 -7.04 1.40 -4.64
N ASP A 238 -7.77 2.47 -4.94
CA ASP A 238 -7.21 3.82 -5.02
C ASP A 238 -6.84 4.33 -3.62
N ILE A 239 -7.62 3.97 -2.60
CA ILE A 239 -7.32 4.25 -1.19
C ILE A 239 -6.07 3.47 -0.74
N GLU A 240 -6.02 2.16 -1.04
CA GLU A 240 -4.88 1.31 -0.71
C GLU A 240 -3.59 1.77 -1.40
N GLU A 241 -3.69 2.26 -2.64
CA GLU A 241 -2.55 2.75 -3.40
C GLU A 241 -1.99 4.06 -2.83
N ILE A 242 -2.85 4.97 -2.42
CA ILE A 242 -2.47 6.31 -1.95
C ILE A 242 -2.05 6.33 -0.49
N PHE A 243 -2.75 5.56 0.35
CA PHE A 243 -2.49 5.43 1.78
C PHE A 243 -1.87 4.08 2.10
N TYR A 244 -0.82 3.73 1.38
CA TYR A 244 -0.16 2.43 1.43
C TYR A 244 0.03 1.93 2.88
N ILE A 245 -0.62 0.81 3.22
CA ILE A 245 -0.43 0.10 4.48
C ILE A 245 0.51 -1.10 4.25
N LEU A 246 1.44 -1.28 5.15
CA LEU A 246 2.33 -2.44 5.22
C LEU A 246 1.56 -3.69 5.69
#